data_4eb66d6cf5eff76b13846693960fdcb4
#
_entry.id   4eb66d6cf5eff76b13846693960fdcb4
#
_cell.length_a   1.000
_cell.length_b   1.000
_cell.length_c   1.000
_cell.angle_alpha   90.00
_cell.angle_beta   90.00
_cell.angle_gamma   90.00
#
_symmetry.space_group_name_H-M   'P 1'
#
loop_
_entity.id
_entity.type
_entity.pdbx_description
1 polymer ?
#
loop_
_entity_poly.entity_id
_entity_poly.type
_entity_poly.pdbx_seq_one_letter_code
_entity_poly.pdbx_strand_id
1 'polypeptide(L)'
;MAKVLRGIVDDGTREIPLVNKFGKPICTVYMRPADFSIVDRYNALMHDFEDVVKPLADLSIRNDGTAEFEQDWQVLKIVENNLKQKINELFDIDEADEIFAKRNPFSSVGGEFFCLKVLTALGSVITEAIEEEAALSHKRMDKYLRDVEPDEVINDAGATANNA
;
A
#
# COMPACT_ATOMS: atom_id res chain seq x y z
N MET A 1 25.56 -22.38 -25.47
CA MET A 1 24.88 -21.95 -24.24
C MET A 1 23.39 -22.24 -24.35
N ALA A 2 22.85 -22.84 -23.32
CA ALA A 2 21.40 -23.07 -23.25
C ALA A 2 20.65 -21.73 -23.16
N LYS A 3 19.57 -21.58 -23.93
CA LYS A 3 18.69 -20.43 -23.87
C LYS A 3 17.92 -20.43 -22.52
N VAL A 4 17.95 -19.31 -21.82
CA VAL A 4 17.15 -19.13 -20.61
C VAL A 4 15.67 -19.01 -21.00
N LEU A 5 14.85 -19.91 -20.47
CA LEU A 5 13.40 -19.86 -20.64
C LEU A 5 12.81 -19.04 -19.50
N ARG A 6 11.84 -18.17 -19.83
CA ARG A 6 11.14 -17.33 -18.85
C ARG A 6 9.64 -17.65 -18.87
N GLY A 7 9.11 -17.99 -17.70
CA GLY A 7 7.67 -18.02 -17.48
C GLY A 7 7.18 -16.64 -17.04
N ILE A 8 6.06 -16.21 -17.57
CA ILE A 8 5.42 -14.94 -17.19
C ILE A 8 4.15 -15.26 -16.42
N VAL A 9 4.06 -14.72 -15.22
CA VAL A 9 2.87 -14.83 -14.35
C VAL A 9 2.40 -13.41 -14.04
N ASP A 10 1.12 -13.15 -14.26
CA ASP A 10 0.49 -11.94 -13.76
C ASP A 10 0.25 -12.11 -12.25
N ASP A 11 1.09 -11.49 -11.47
CA ASP A 11 1.03 -11.52 -10.00
C ASP A 11 0.23 -10.36 -9.41
N GLY A 12 -0.44 -9.56 -10.25
CA GLY A 12 -1.18 -8.38 -9.84
C GLY A 12 -0.35 -7.13 -9.63
N THR A 13 0.94 -7.18 -9.99
CA THR A 13 1.79 -5.97 -9.92
C THR A 13 1.26 -4.91 -10.88
N ARG A 14 1.08 -3.70 -10.37
CA ARG A 14 0.66 -2.53 -11.15
C ARG A 14 1.70 -1.44 -11.09
N GLU A 15 1.78 -0.68 -12.17
CA GLU A 15 2.54 0.55 -12.27
C GLU A 15 1.71 1.70 -11.70
N ILE A 16 2.20 2.34 -10.62
CA ILE A 16 1.49 3.39 -9.90
C ILE A 16 2.32 4.65 -9.93
N PRO A 17 2.03 5.61 -10.81
CA PRO A 17 2.69 6.89 -10.81
C PRO A 17 2.22 7.73 -9.62
N LEU A 18 3.16 8.18 -8.79
CA LEU A 18 2.91 9.17 -7.76
C LEU A 18 3.15 10.56 -8.36
N VAL A 19 2.16 11.42 -8.27
CA VAL A 19 2.21 12.78 -8.81
C VAL A 19 1.85 13.78 -7.72
N ASN A 20 2.34 15.03 -7.86
CA ASN A 20 1.93 16.10 -6.97
C ASN A 20 0.55 16.65 -7.38
N LYS A 21 0.02 17.62 -6.62
CA LYS A 21 -1.28 18.23 -6.88
C LYS A 21 -1.42 18.92 -8.25
N PHE A 22 -0.31 19.19 -8.93
CA PHE A 22 -0.27 19.77 -10.28
C PHE A 22 -0.07 18.73 -11.39
N GLY A 23 -0.06 17.45 -11.04
CA GLY A 23 0.15 16.36 -11.98
C GLY A 23 1.61 16.10 -12.36
N LYS A 24 2.57 16.76 -11.70
CA LYS A 24 3.99 16.51 -11.94
C LYS A 24 4.45 15.23 -11.27
N PRO A 25 5.21 14.36 -11.95
CA PRO A 25 5.64 13.10 -11.40
C PRO A 25 6.61 13.28 -10.24
N ILE A 26 6.41 12.49 -9.18
CA ILE A 26 7.34 12.31 -8.07
C ILE A 26 8.19 11.07 -8.34
N CYS A 27 7.57 9.92 -8.48
CA CYS A 27 8.17 8.68 -8.94
C CYS A 27 7.10 7.69 -9.36
N THR A 28 7.50 6.58 -9.97
CA THR A 28 6.59 5.47 -10.26
C THR A 28 6.90 4.31 -9.35
N VAL A 29 5.88 3.79 -8.70
CA VAL A 29 5.97 2.64 -7.79
C VAL A 29 5.36 1.41 -8.47
N TYR A 30 6.03 0.27 -8.33
CA TYR A 30 5.54 -1.02 -8.82
C TYR A 30 5.15 -1.88 -7.62
N MET A 31 3.85 -2.08 -7.41
CA MET A 31 3.34 -2.81 -6.26
C MET A 31 2.12 -3.67 -6.61
N ARG A 32 1.79 -4.58 -5.71
CA ARG A 32 0.58 -5.40 -5.80
C ARG A 32 -0.48 -4.83 -4.86
N PRO A 33 -1.28 -3.83 -5.29
CA PRO A 33 -2.14 -3.08 -4.38
C PRO A 33 -3.33 -3.87 -3.84
N ALA A 34 -3.74 -4.93 -4.51
CA ALA A 34 -4.86 -5.78 -4.06
C ALA A 34 -4.43 -6.99 -3.22
N ASP A 35 -3.16 -7.05 -2.82
CA ASP A 35 -2.68 -8.07 -1.89
C ASP A 35 -3.18 -7.77 -0.47
N PHE A 36 -4.05 -8.62 0.09
CA PHE A 36 -4.63 -8.42 1.42
C PHE A 36 -3.60 -8.35 2.54
N SER A 37 -2.43 -8.97 2.38
CA SER A 37 -1.36 -8.89 3.38
C SER A 37 -0.80 -7.48 3.56
N ILE A 38 -0.94 -6.61 2.55
CA ILE A 38 -0.57 -5.19 2.65
C ILE A 38 -1.47 -4.46 3.65
N VAL A 39 -2.76 -4.77 3.69
CA VAL A 39 -3.72 -4.11 4.58
C VAL A 39 -3.32 -4.30 6.04
N ASP A 40 -2.97 -5.52 6.43
CA ASP A 40 -2.52 -5.81 7.80
C ASP A 40 -1.22 -5.08 8.13
N ARG A 41 -0.24 -5.08 7.22
CA ARG A 41 1.02 -4.36 7.40
C ARG A 41 0.83 -2.85 7.46
N TYR A 42 -0.06 -2.31 6.63
CA TYR A 42 -0.39 -0.89 6.63
C TYR A 42 -1.00 -0.45 7.97
N ASN A 43 -1.98 -1.19 8.46
CA ASN A 43 -2.60 -0.91 9.74
C ASN A 43 -1.60 -1.02 10.90
N ALA A 44 -0.71 -2.00 10.87
CA ALA A 44 0.35 -2.16 11.86
C ALA A 44 1.31 -0.97 11.86
N LEU A 45 1.75 -0.50 10.67
CA LEU A 45 2.62 0.66 10.58
C LEU A 45 1.93 1.93 11.08
N MET A 46 0.68 2.16 10.72
CA MET A 46 -0.07 3.33 11.17
C MET A 46 -0.28 3.34 12.68
N HIS A 47 -0.48 2.17 13.28
CA HIS A 47 -0.56 2.02 14.74
C HIS A 47 0.77 2.35 15.42
N ASP A 48 1.89 1.89 14.85
CA ASP A 48 3.23 2.04 15.42
C ASP A 48 3.95 3.33 14.98
N PHE A 49 3.30 4.14 14.14
CA PHE A 49 3.93 5.32 13.54
C PHE A 49 4.44 6.31 14.57
N GLU A 50 3.71 6.53 15.66
CA GLU A 50 4.14 7.41 16.74
C GLU A 50 5.47 6.96 17.36
N ASP A 51 5.66 5.65 17.53
CA ASP A 51 6.90 5.10 18.04
C ASP A 51 8.08 5.28 17.07
N VAL A 52 7.80 5.17 15.77
CA VAL A 52 8.81 5.39 14.72
C VAL A 52 9.33 6.83 14.72
N VAL A 53 8.44 7.81 14.91
CA VAL A 53 8.78 9.24 14.87
C VAL A 53 9.13 9.83 16.24
N LYS A 54 8.93 9.10 17.31
CA LYS A 54 9.19 9.56 18.69
C LYS A 54 10.59 10.13 18.89
N PRO A 55 11.67 9.54 18.33
CA PRO A 55 12.99 10.15 18.45
C PRO A 55 13.10 11.57 17.88
N LEU A 56 12.23 11.93 16.92
CA LEU A 56 12.20 13.26 16.32
C LEU A 56 11.60 14.32 17.25
N ALA A 57 10.71 13.93 18.15
CA ALA A 57 10.10 14.86 19.11
C ALA A 57 11.15 15.47 20.04
N ASP A 58 12.18 14.70 20.40
CA ASP A 58 13.29 15.17 21.22
C ASP A 58 14.19 16.18 20.48
N LEU A 59 14.23 16.12 19.13
CA LEU A 59 14.99 17.06 18.29
C LEU A 59 14.33 18.43 18.21
N SER A 60 13.02 18.52 18.24
CA SER A 60 12.28 19.77 18.12
C SER A 60 12.40 20.66 19.38
N ILE A 61 12.76 20.08 20.52
CA ILE A 61 12.89 20.78 21.80
C ILE A 61 14.27 21.46 21.94
N ARG A 62 15.27 21.03 21.16
CA ARG A 62 16.67 21.49 21.23
C ARG A 62 17.02 22.52 20.18
N ASN A 63 16.07 23.22 19.64
CA ASN A 63 16.28 24.22 18.57
C ASN A 63 16.86 25.55 19.07
N ASP A 64 17.82 25.45 19.99
CA ASP A 64 18.51 26.63 20.61
C ASP A 64 19.84 27.00 19.97
N GLY A 65 20.19 26.36 18.83
CA GLY A 65 21.39 26.70 18.04
C GLY A 65 22.70 26.20 18.61
N THR A 66 22.70 25.27 19.57
CA THR A 66 23.91 24.71 20.15
C THR A 66 24.48 23.53 19.37
N ALA A 67 25.73 23.14 19.70
CA ALA A 67 26.59 22.20 18.96
C ALA A 67 26.09 20.74 18.83
N GLU A 68 24.87 20.47 19.19
CA GLU A 68 24.24 19.14 19.08
C GLU A 68 23.64 18.85 17.70
N PHE A 69 23.73 19.81 16.77
CA PHE A 69 23.16 19.71 15.42
C PHE A 69 23.63 18.47 14.64
N GLU A 70 24.92 18.10 14.77
CA GLU A 70 25.45 16.91 14.08
C GLU A 70 24.85 15.61 14.62
N GLN A 71 24.67 15.50 15.94
CA GLN A 71 24.03 14.33 16.57
C GLN A 71 22.55 14.27 16.19
N ASP A 72 21.87 15.38 16.20
CA ASP A 72 20.47 15.48 15.79
C ASP A 72 20.29 15.10 14.33
N TRP A 73 21.20 15.53 13.46
CA TRP A 73 21.21 15.14 12.06
C TRP A 73 21.42 13.64 11.84
N GLN A 74 22.29 13.01 12.64
CA GLN A 74 22.49 11.56 12.59
C GLN A 74 21.24 10.80 13.04
N VAL A 75 20.57 11.24 14.10
CA VAL A 75 19.31 10.67 14.57
C VAL A 75 18.24 10.79 13.49
N LEU A 76 18.10 11.96 12.87
CA LEU A 76 17.18 12.19 11.77
C LEU A 76 17.43 11.21 10.62
N LYS A 77 18.67 11.00 10.24
CA LYS A 77 19.04 10.05 9.17
C LYS A 77 18.71 8.61 9.52
N ILE A 78 18.93 8.20 10.76
CA ILE A 78 18.58 6.85 11.23
C ILE A 78 17.08 6.65 11.16
N VAL A 79 16.27 7.59 11.63
CA VAL A 79 14.81 7.51 11.58
C VAL A 79 14.31 7.52 10.15
N GLU A 80 14.89 8.35 9.28
CA GLU A 80 14.57 8.39 7.85
C GLU A 80 14.82 7.05 7.16
N ASN A 81 16.00 6.47 7.35
CA ASN A 81 16.35 5.17 6.77
C ASN A 81 15.45 4.05 7.30
N ASN A 82 15.13 4.07 8.57
CA ASN A 82 14.24 3.11 9.20
C ASN A 82 12.81 3.21 8.61
N LEU A 83 12.32 4.42 8.42
CA LEU A 83 11.02 4.65 7.78
C LEU A 83 10.99 4.15 6.33
N LYS A 84 12.02 4.47 5.55
CA LYS A 84 12.14 4.02 4.16
C LYS A 84 12.14 2.50 4.06
N GLN A 85 12.88 1.82 4.92
CA GLN A 85 12.88 0.37 4.98
C GLN A 85 11.50 -0.19 5.32
N LYS A 86 10.83 0.39 6.32
CA LYS A 86 9.47 -0.02 6.70
C LYS A 86 8.46 0.18 5.58
N ILE A 87 8.57 1.26 4.81
CA ILE A 87 7.71 1.52 3.65
C ILE A 87 7.96 0.48 2.55
N ASN A 88 9.22 0.16 2.25
CA ASN A 88 9.54 -0.88 1.28
C ASN A 88 9.01 -2.26 1.69
N GLU A 89 9.16 -2.62 2.94
CA GLU A 89 8.63 -3.89 3.48
C GLU A 89 7.09 -3.93 3.48
N LEU A 90 6.46 -2.82 3.86
CA LEU A 90 5.02 -2.69 3.93
C LEU A 90 4.35 -2.95 2.57
N PHE A 91 4.84 -2.27 1.54
CA PHE A 91 4.24 -2.33 0.21
C PHE A 91 4.91 -3.37 -0.70
N ASP A 92 5.94 -4.04 -0.22
CA ASP A 92 6.78 -4.96 -1.02
C ASP A 92 7.32 -4.25 -2.27
N ILE A 93 7.95 -3.09 -2.06
CA ILE A 93 8.50 -2.20 -3.08
C ILE A 93 9.97 -1.91 -2.80
N ASP A 94 10.66 -1.32 -3.78
CA ASP A 94 12.07 -0.92 -3.67
C ASP A 94 12.26 0.61 -3.85
N GLU A 95 11.18 1.35 -4.07
CA GLU A 95 11.23 2.75 -4.52
C GLU A 95 11.16 3.79 -3.39
N ALA A 96 11.26 3.41 -2.11
CA ALA A 96 11.19 4.38 -1.02
C ALA A 96 12.26 5.49 -1.12
N ASP A 97 13.48 5.13 -1.54
CA ASP A 97 14.54 6.13 -1.76
C ASP A 97 14.19 7.12 -2.88
N GLU A 98 13.53 6.66 -3.93
CA GLU A 98 13.10 7.51 -5.04
C GLU A 98 11.95 8.42 -4.65
N ILE A 99 11.00 7.93 -3.85
CA ILE A 99 9.88 8.72 -3.33
C ILE A 99 10.38 9.92 -2.54
N PHE A 100 11.40 9.72 -1.72
CA PHE A 100 11.94 10.73 -0.81
C PHE A 100 13.26 11.35 -1.29
N ALA A 101 13.64 11.14 -2.55
CA ALA A 101 14.93 11.63 -3.09
C ALA A 101 15.04 13.15 -3.06
N LYS A 102 13.94 13.88 -3.31
CA LYS A 102 13.92 15.35 -3.39
C LYS A 102 13.32 16.00 -2.15
N ARG A 103 12.77 15.26 -1.23
CA ARG A 103 12.12 15.79 -0.04
C ARG A 103 12.25 14.81 1.11
N ASN A 104 12.71 15.34 2.26
CA ASN A 104 12.78 14.54 3.48
C ASN A 104 11.38 14.05 3.88
N PRO A 105 11.23 12.78 4.29
CA PRO A 105 9.95 12.22 4.70
C PRO A 105 9.26 13.00 5.82
N PHE A 106 10.03 13.67 6.68
CA PHE A 106 9.53 14.42 7.83
C PHE A 106 9.37 15.91 7.57
N SER A 107 9.55 16.35 6.31
CA SER A 107 9.22 17.72 5.92
C SER A 107 7.72 17.96 6.12
N SER A 108 7.38 19.12 6.68
CA SER A 108 5.99 19.50 6.89
C SER A 108 5.32 19.98 5.60
N VAL A 109 4.14 19.44 5.32
CA VAL A 109 3.29 19.85 4.22
C VAL A 109 1.87 20.04 4.76
N GLY A 110 1.42 21.27 4.87
CA GLY A 110 0.09 21.57 5.43
C GLY A 110 -0.07 21.13 6.88
N GLY A 111 1.01 21.13 7.65
CA GLY A 111 1.01 20.72 9.06
C GLY A 111 1.19 19.22 9.31
N GLU A 112 1.36 18.43 8.26
CA GLU A 112 1.63 16.99 8.36
C GLU A 112 2.98 16.64 7.76
N PHE A 113 3.58 15.53 8.18
CA PHE A 113 4.77 14.99 7.54
C PHE A 113 4.48 14.57 6.11
N PHE A 114 5.43 14.82 5.22
CA PHE A 114 5.31 14.40 3.81
C PHE A 114 5.13 12.88 3.66
N CYS A 115 5.78 12.08 4.50
CA CYS A 115 5.59 10.62 4.48
C CYS A 115 4.14 10.21 4.76
N LEU A 116 3.41 10.93 5.61
CA LEU A 116 1.98 10.66 5.84
C LEU A 116 1.13 10.95 4.59
N LYS A 117 1.48 11.97 3.84
CA LYS A 117 0.84 12.27 2.55
C LYS A 117 1.05 11.13 1.55
N VAL A 118 2.27 10.58 1.50
CA VAL A 118 2.60 9.43 0.64
C VAL A 118 1.83 8.18 1.08
N LEU A 119 1.83 7.88 2.38
CA LEU A 119 1.09 6.73 2.94
C LEU A 119 -0.42 6.83 2.65
N THR A 120 -1.01 8.01 2.79
CA THR A 120 -2.41 8.26 2.47
C THR A 120 -2.70 8.03 0.98
N ALA A 121 -1.83 8.51 0.10
CA ALA A 121 -1.98 8.32 -1.34
C ALA A 121 -1.91 6.83 -1.73
N LEU A 122 -0.93 6.10 -1.21
CA LEU A 122 -0.81 4.65 -1.44
C LEU A 122 -1.95 3.87 -0.81
N GLY A 123 -2.41 4.27 0.37
CA GLY A 123 -3.60 3.67 1.00
C GLY A 123 -4.86 3.82 0.16
N SER A 124 -5.06 4.97 -0.48
CA SER A 124 -6.17 5.19 -1.41
C SER A 124 -6.09 4.29 -2.64
N VAL A 125 -4.90 4.09 -3.19
CA VAL A 125 -4.68 3.16 -4.31
C VAL A 125 -5.00 1.73 -3.92
N ILE A 126 -4.58 1.30 -2.73
CA ILE A 126 -4.88 -0.03 -2.20
C ILE A 126 -6.40 -0.24 -2.08
N THR A 127 -7.11 0.72 -1.50
CA THR A 127 -8.56 0.64 -1.33
C THR A 127 -9.27 0.52 -2.68
N GLU A 128 -8.90 1.35 -3.64
CA GLU A 128 -9.46 1.34 -5.00
C GLU A 128 -9.19 0.01 -5.71
N ALA A 129 -7.96 -0.50 -5.63
CA ALA A 129 -7.59 -1.76 -6.24
C ALA A 129 -8.33 -2.97 -5.64
N ILE A 130 -8.51 -3.00 -4.32
CA ILE A 130 -9.28 -4.04 -3.64
C ILE A 130 -10.74 -3.99 -4.07
N GLU A 131 -11.34 -2.81 -4.17
CA GLU A 131 -12.72 -2.66 -4.64
C GLU A 131 -12.88 -3.13 -6.09
N GLU A 132 -11.95 -2.80 -6.99
CA GLU A 132 -11.95 -3.29 -8.37
C GLU A 132 -11.87 -4.82 -8.44
N GLU A 133 -10.96 -5.44 -7.70
CA GLU A 133 -10.80 -6.89 -7.67
C GLU A 133 -12.02 -7.59 -7.07
N ALA A 134 -12.61 -7.01 -6.02
CA ALA A 134 -13.86 -7.52 -5.44
C ALA A 134 -14.99 -7.51 -6.46
N ALA A 135 -15.15 -6.43 -7.22
CA ALA A 135 -16.17 -6.32 -8.27
C ALA A 135 -15.97 -7.35 -9.38
N LEU A 136 -14.72 -7.58 -9.81
CA LEU A 136 -14.39 -8.62 -10.80
C LEU A 136 -14.67 -10.03 -10.28
N SER A 137 -14.34 -10.29 -9.02
CA SER A 137 -14.62 -11.58 -8.36
C SER A 137 -16.11 -11.84 -8.25
N HIS A 138 -16.92 -10.85 -7.88
CA HIS A 138 -18.38 -10.96 -7.84
C HIS A 138 -18.99 -11.28 -9.21
N LYS A 139 -18.56 -10.61 -10.27
CA LYS A 139 -19.01 -10.90 -11.62
C LYS A 139 -18.72 -12.33 -12.05
N ARG A 140 -17.56 -12.86 -11.68
CA ARG A 140 -17.19 -14.24 -11.98
C ARG A 140 -18.04 -15.23 -11.21
N MET A 141 -18.27 -14.99 -9.93
CA MET A 141 -19.14 -15.83 -9.10
C MET A 141 -20.58 -15.81 -9.58
N ASP A 142 -21.14 -14.66 -9.91
CA ASP A 142 -22.48 -14.53 -10.45
C ASP A 142 -22.65 -15.32 -11.75
N LYS A 143 -21.63 -15.35 -12.61
CA LYS A 143 -21.64 -16.16 -13.82
C LYS A 143 -21.72 -17.64 -13.51
N TYR A 144 -20.93 -18.15 -12.56
CA TYR A 144 -20.97 -19.54 -12.12
C TYR A 144 -22.30 -19.91 -11.49
N LEU A 145 -22.88 -19.06 -10.67
CA LEU A 145 -24.16 -19.30 -10.02
C LEU A 145 -25.33 -19.33 -11.01
N ARG A 146 -25.31 -18.50 -12.06
CA ARG A 146 -26.32 -18.52 -13.12
C ARG A 146 -26.30 -19.80 -13.96
N ASP A 147 -25.12 -20.40 -14.14
CA ASP A 147 -24.96 -21.61 -14.94
C ASP A 147 -25.39 -22.88 -14.18
N VAL A 148 -25.48 -22.84 -12.84
CA VAL A 148 -25.73 -24.03 -11.99
C VAL A 148 -27.10 -24.01 -11.32
N GLU A 149 -27.66 -22.88 -10.91
CA GLU A 149 -28.86 -22.79 -10.08
C GLU A 149 -30.20 -23.10 -10.78
N PRO A 150 -30.46 -22.83 -12.08
CA PRO A 150 -31.80 -22.97 -12.62
C PRO A 150 -32.33 -24.41 -12.68
N ASP A 151 -31.47 -25.38 -12.83
CA ASP A 151 -31.89 -26.79 -13.04
C ASP A 151 -32.10 -27.55 -11.72
N GLU A 152 -31.35 -27.21 -10.66
CA GLU A 152 -31.50 -27.87 -9.36
C GLU A 152 -32.74 -27.41 -8.59
N VAL A 153 -33.10 -26.14 -8.67
CA VAL A 153 -34.29 -25.60 -8.00
C VAL A 153 -35.60 -26.13 -8.61
N ILE A 154 -35.63 -26.36 -9.88
CA ILE A 154 -36.82 -26.91 -10.58
C ILE A 154 -37.02 -28.38 -10.21
N ASN A 155 -35.98 -29.15 -10.02
CA ASN A 155 -36.08 -30.58 -9.67
C ASN A 155 -36.55 -30.80 -8.21
N ASP A 156 -36.11 -29.94 -7.26
CA ASP A 156 -36.57 -30.02 -5.87
C ASP A 156 -38.04 -29.60 -5.70
N ALA A 157 -38.50 -28.61 -6.43
CA ALA A 157 -39.91 -28.21 -6.41
C ALA A 157 -40.83 -29.26 -7.03
N GLY A 158 -40.33 -30.03 -8.01
CA GLY A 158 -41.07 -31.13 -8.61
C GLY A 158 -41.20 -32.36 -7.72
N ALA A 159 -40.21 -32.63 -6.89
CA ALA A 159 -40.20 -33.77 -5.97
C ALA A 159 -41.16 -33.60 -4.77
N THR A 160 -41.37 -32.40 -4.31
CA THR A 160 -42.24 -32.10 -3.16
C THR A 160 -43.73 -32.06 -3.51
N ALA A 161 -44.07 -31.88 -4.77
CA ALA A 161 -45.48 -31.86 -5.23
C ALA A 161 -46.11 -33.25 -5.39
N ASN A 162 -45.34 -34.32 -5.45
CA ASN A 162 -45.84 -35.69 -5.67
C ASN A 162 -46.06 -36.48 -4.37
N ASN A 163 -45.75 -35.95 -3.20
CA ASN A 163 -45.94 -36.61 -1.90
C ASN A 163 -47.07 -36.02 -1.05
N ALA A 164 -47.88 -35.23 -1.65
CA ALA A 164 -49.12 -34.77 -1.02
C ALA A 164 -50.34 -35.53 -1.60
#